data_cc71008b2bffb8a223f964de78c705a6
#
_entry.id   cc71008b2bffb8a223f964de78c705a6
#
_cell.length_a   1.000
_cell.length_b   1.000
_cell.length_c   1.000
_cell.angle_alpha   90.00
_cell.angle_beta   90.00
_cell.angle_gamma   90.00
#
_symmetry.space_group_name_H-M   'P 1'
#
loop_
_entity.id
_entity.type
_entity.pdbx_description
1 polymer ?
#
loop_
_entity_poly.entity_id
_entity_poly.type
_entity_poly.pdbx_seq_one_letter_code
_entity_poly.pdbx_strand_id
1 'polypeptide(L)'
;LLRGFSDPIKLWFWGNHGSQIDGDWEYNPERAKQLLSEAGYPDGFDITLTPSLRGAPAEVEACSAIAQMWGDIGLNVKLQSLPYSTLRPTMVARTYQGATCHAAGARIVTVGAQTLITENAAWNAGASHPWMEDIMPRISAAVDPVDLVRLESELGNWLFNNALTYIGLYSVGAVWPVGPRIEEWKADIKFTDLRNINGYEYIKHR
;
A
#
# COMPACT_ATOMS: atom_id res chain seq x y z
N LEU A 1 -18.26 -3.07 8.14
CA LEU A 1 -17.26 -3.57 7.17
C LEU A 1 -17.96 -3.88 5.85
N LEU A 2 -17.60 -3.20 4.80
CA LEU A 2 -18.09 -3.51 3.45
C LEU A 2 -17.57 -4.90 3.07
N ARG A 3 -18.46 -5.78 2.56
CA ARG A 3 -18.05 -7.11 2.09
C ARG A 3 -17.01 -6.97 0.98
N GLY A 4 -15.90 -7.67 1.08
CA GLY A 4 -14.80 -7.60 0.10
C GLY A 4 -13.65 -6.66 0.47
N PHE A 5 -13.75 -5.98 1.61
CA PHE A 5 -12.66 -5.21 2.18
C PHE A 5 -12.17 -5.92 3.44
N SER A 6 -10.89 -6.14 3.55
CA SER A 6 -10.24 -6.69 4.74
C SER A 6 -9.34 -5.64 5.38
N ASP A 7 -8.94 -5.89 6.62
CA ASP A 7 -7.94 -5.06 7.31
C ASP A 7 -6.63 -5.09 6.50
N PRO A 8 -6.23 -3.97 5.90
CA PRO A 8 -5.41 -4.01 4.71
C PRO A 8 -3.93 -3.89 4.96
N ILE A 9 -3.61 -3.19 6.00
CA ILE A 9 -2.23 -2.77 6.27
C ILE A 9 -1.38 -3.97 6.63
N LYS A 10 -1.93 -4.85 7.45
CA LYS A 10 -1.25 -6.07 7.86
C LYS A 10 -0.99 -7.01 6.68
N LEU A 11 -1.90 -7.07 5.70
CA LEU A 11 -1.74 -7.94 4.53
C LEU A 11 -0.69 -7.46 3.54
N TRP A 12 -0.49 -6.16 3.41
CA TRP A 12 0.50 -5.64 2.48
C TRP A 12 1.94 -5.82 2.98
N PHE A 13 2.13 -5.73 4.29
CA PHE A 13 3.41 -5.96 4.95
C PHE A 13 3.62 -7.41 5.40
N TRP A 14 2.59 -8.25 5.32
CA TRP A 14 2.75 -9.67 5.57
C TRP A 14 3.39 -10.32 4.35
N GLY A 15 4.61 -10.73 4.52
CA GLY A 15 5.22 -11.67 3.61
C GLY A 15 4.40 -12.99 3.60
N ASN A 16 4.50 -13.74 2.51
CA ASN A 16 3.87 -15.06 2.38
C ASN A 16 4.38 -16.08 3.42
N HIS A 17 5.20 -15.66 4.35
CA HIS A 17 5.92 -16.51 5.30
C HIS A 17 5.35 -16.47 6.73
N GLY A 18 4.17 -15.89 6.92
CA GLY A 18 3.54 -15.84 8.25
C GLY A 18 4.17 -14.84 9.22
N SER A 19 4.87 -13.84 8.69
CA SER A 19 5.34 -12.73 9.50
C SER A 19 4.17 -12.05 10.21
N GLN A 20 4.31 -11.81 11.50
CA GLN A 20 3.31 -11.12 12.31
C GLN A 20 3.71 -9.67 12.47
N ILE A 21 2.73 -8.78 12.32
CA ILE A 21 2.85 -7.37 12.65
C ILE A 21 2.15 -7.15 13.98
N ASP A 22 2.91 -6.66 14.96
CA ASP A 22 2.40 -6.36 16.28
C ASP A 22 1.87 -4.92 16.31
N GLY A 23 0.66 -4.77 16.80
CA GLY A 23 0.00 -3.48 16.99
C GLY A 23 -1.16 -3.21 16.03
N ASP A 24 -1.93 -2.22 16.37
CA ASP A 24 -3.04 -1.68 15.58
C ASP A 24 -2.90 -0.15 15.53
N TRP A 25 -3.33 0.43 14.42
CA TRP A 25 -3.45 1.88 14.33
C TRP A 25 -4.78 2.32 14.91
N GLU A 26 -4.71 3.26 15.82
CA GLU A 26 -5.88 3.88 16.43
C GLU A 26 -6.33 5.09 15.60
N TYR A 27 -7.64 5.20 15.37
CA TYR A 27 -8.22 6.43 14.85
C TYR A 27 -8.26 7.48 15.95
N ASN A 28 -7.35 8.46 15.90
CA ASN A 28 -7.19 9.47 16.95
C ASN A 28 -6.93 10.87 16.35
N PRO A 29 -8.00 11.60 15.93
CA PRO A 29 -7.86 12.93 15.35
C PRO A 29 -7.22 13.94 16.28
N GLU A 30 -7.44 13.85 17.57
CA GLU A 30 -6.83 14.77 18.55
C GLU A 30 -5.32 14.57 18.63
N ARG A 31 -4.86 13.31 18.62
CA ARG A 31 -3.43 13.03 18.54
C ARG A 31 -2.83 13.51 17.21
N ALA A 32 -3.57 13.39 16.11
CA ALA A 32 -3.13 13.89 14.81
C ALA A 32 -2.95 15.42 14.82
N LYS A 33 -3.88 16.19 15.38
CA LYS A 33 -3.75 17.64 15.58
C LYS A 33 -2.54 18.00 16.45
N GLN A 34 -2.33 17.25 17.53
CA GLN A 34 -1.18 17.46 18.39
C GLN A 34 0.13 17.24 17.63
N LEU A 35 0.23 16.16 16.84
CA LEU A 35 1.41 15.86 16.01
C LEU A 35 1.67 16.94 14.95
N LEU A 36 0.61 17.46 14.33
CA LEU A 36 0.74 18.61 13.42
C LEU A 36 1.33 19.82 14.12
N SER A 37 0.83 20.13 15.31
CA SER A 37 1.36 21.24 16.12
C SER A 37 2.80 21.02 16.55
N GLU A 38 3.16 19.81 17.01
CA GLU A 38 4.53 19.41 17.36
C GLU A 38 5.48 19.52 16.17
N ALA A 39 4.97 19.25 14.94
CA ALA A 39 5.71 19.39 13.67
C ALA A 39 5.82 20.85 13.18
N GLY A 40 5.22 21.81 13.87
CA GLY A 40 5.27 23.24 13.50
C GLY A 40 4.12 23.70 12.60
N TYR A 41 3.06 22.93 12.48
CA TYR A 41 1.86 23.23 11.67
C TYR A 41 0.58 23.29 12.54
N PRO A 42 0.51 24.13 13.58
CA PRO A 42 -0.66 24.19 14.46
C PRO A 42 -1.95 24.60 13.74
N ASP A 43 -1.84 25.38 12.68
CA ASP A 43 -2.95 25.84 11.83
C ASP A 43 -3.12 25.00 10.55
N GLY A 44 -2.44 23.85 10.47
CA GLY A 44 -2.43 23.01 9.27
C GLY A 44 -1.61 23.56 8.10
N PHE A 45 -1.83 23.02 6.92
CA PHE A 45 -1.19 23.47 5.68
C PHE A 45 -1.99 23.02 4.45
N ASP A 46 -1.68 23.61 3.29
CA ASP A 46 -2.27 23.23 2.01
C ASP A 46 -1.66 21.95 1.48
N ILE A 47 -2.48 20.97 1.09
CA ILE A 47 -2.02 19.73 0.47
C ILE A 47 -2.91 19.32 -0.69
N THR A 48 -2.29 18.85 -1.79
CA THR A 48 -3.02 18.24 -2.90
C THR A 48 -3.11 16.74 -2.68
N LEU A 49 -4.31 16.17 -2.82
CA LEU A 49 -4.56 14.73 -2.78
C LEU A 49 -5.11 14.26 -4.12
N THR A 50 -4.41 13.33 -4.76
CA THR A 50 -4.70 12.87 -6.12
C THR A 50 -5.05 11.39 -6.12
N PRO A 51 -6.31 10.99 -6.43
CA PRO A 51 -6.63 9.59 -6.72
C PRO A 51 -5.95 9.16 -8.03
N SER A 52 -5.35 7.98 -8.04
CA SER A 52 -4.54 7.52 -9.18
C SER A 52 -5.36 7.01 -10.37
N LEU A 53 -6.65 6.82 -10.20
CA LEU A 53 -7.61 6.34 -11.22
C LEU A 53 -7.12 5.09 -11.97
N ARG A 54 -6.59 4.11 -11.22
CA ARG A 54 -6.15 2.82 -11.79
C ARG A 54 -7.25 1.79 -11.87
N GLY A 55 -8.46 2.12 -11.41
CA GLY A 55 -9.61 1.24 -11.41
C GLY A 55 -9.72 0.35 -10.18
N ALA A 56 -9.08 0.71 -9.08
CA ALA A 56 -9.38 0.07 -7.81
C ALA A 56 -10.81 0.44 -7.37
N PRO A 57 -11.58 -0.53 -6.85
CA PRO A 57 -12.89 -0.22 -6.30
C PRO A 57 -12.78 0.83 -5.18
N ALA A 58 -13.70 1.82 -5.22
CA ALA A 58 -13.80 2.90 -4.24
C ALA A 58 -12.55 3.80 -4.11
N GLU A 59 -11.69 3.86 -5.13
CA GLU A 59 -10.44 4.65 -5.09
C GLU A 59 -10.70 6.15 -4.92
N VAL A 60 -11.69 6.69 -5.63
CA VAL A 60 -12.06 8.11 -5.55
C VAL A 60 -12.79 8.41 -4.25
N GLU A 61 -13.71 7.55 -3.84
CA GLU A 61 -14.47 7.68 -2.61
C GLU A 61 -13.55 7.61 -1.38
N ALA A 62 -12.58 6.72 -1.38
CA ALA A 62 -11.57 6.63 -0.32
C ALA A 62 -10.72 7.91 -0.23
N CYS A 63 -10.25 8.42 -1.38
CA CYS A 63 -9.53 9.70 -1.42
C CYS A 63 -10.39 10.86 -0.88
N SER A 64 -11.68 10.89 -1.23
CA SER A 64 -12.60 11.91 -0.76
C SER A 64 -12.82 11.84 0.76
N ALA A 65 -12.97 10.62 1.28
CA ALA A 65 -13.08 10.42 2.73
C ALA A 65 -11.82 10.85 3.48
N ILE A 66 -10.62 10.54 2.94
CA ILE A 66 -9.35 10.99 3.51
C ILE A 66 -9.25 12.51 3.48
N ALA A 67 -9.63 13.15 2.38
CA ALA A 67 -9.62 14.60 2.28
C ALA A 67 -10.50 15.25 3.34
N GLN A 68 -11.68 14.68 3.61
CA GLN A 68 -12.55 15.14 4.69
C GLN A 68 -11.90 14.96 6.06
N MET A 69 -11.38 13.76 6.36
CA MET A 69 -10.72 13.47 7.65
C MET A 69 -9.51 14.38 7.88
N TRP A 70 -8.75 14.69 6.84
CA TRP A 70 -7.62 15.62 6.92
C TRP A 70 -8.09 17.06 7.13
N GLY A 71 -9.21 17.47 6.51
CA GLY A 71 -9.86 18.74 6.78
C GLY A 71 -10.29 18.89 8.24
N ASP A 72 -10.82 17.81 8.83
CA ASP A 72 -11.28 17.80 10.23
C ASP A 72 -10.11 18.00 11.24
N ILE A 73 -8.89 17.71 10.84
CA ILE A 73 -7.70 17.94 11.66
C ILE A 73 -6.93 19.22 11.27
N GLY A 74 -7.47 20.03 10.37
CA GLY A 74 -6.96 21.37 10.05
C GLY A 74 -6.18 21.48 8.75
N LEU A 75 -6.07 20.43 7.92
CA LEU A 75 -5.41 20.54 6.62
C LEU A 75 -6.37 21.13 5.57
N ASN A 76 -5.86 21.99 4.69
CA ASN A 76 -6.59 22.48 3.53
C ASN A 76 -6.32 21.56 2.33
N VAL A 77 -7.24 20.62 2.08
CA VAL A 77 -7.04 19.55 1.11
C VAL A 77 -7.66 19.91 -0.24
N LYS A 78 -6.83 19.99 -1.27
CA LYS A 78 -7.26 20.11 -2.66
C LYS A 78 -7.32 18.72 -3.32
N LEU A 79 -8.52 18.25 -3.64
CA LEU A 79 -8.65 17.04 -4.46
C LEU A 79 -8.37 17.37 -5.93
N GLN A 80 -7.47 16.59 -6.55
CA GLN A 80 -7.12 16.71 -7.95
C GLN A 80 -7.26 15.37 -8.65
N SER A 81 -8.27 15.21 -9.49
CA SER A 81 -8.41 14.01 -10.31
C SER A 81 -7.56 14.09 -11.57
N LEU A 82 -6.65 13.14 -11.75
CA LEU A 82 -5.84 12.98 -12.94
C LEU A 82 -5.94 11.55 -13.47
N PRO A 83 -6.02 11.36 -14.80
CA PRO A 83 -5.86 10.03 -15.37
C PRO A 83 -4.52 9.43 -14.98
N TYR A 84 -4.48 8.13 -14.72
CA TYR A 84 -3.23 7.46 -14.32
C TYR A 84 -2.09 7.64 -15.32
N SER A 85 -2.41 7.69 -16.62
CA SER A 85 -1.43 7.97 -17.68
C SER A 85 -0.72 9.33 -17.53
N THR A 86 -1.41 10.31 -16.93
CA THR A 86 -0.85 11.63 -16.63
C THR A 86 -0.09 11.63 -15.31
N LEU A 87 -0.66 10.99 -14.28
CA LEU A 87 -0.05 10.96 -12.94
C LEU A 87 1.23 10.10 -12.89
N ARG A 88 1.23 8.94 -13.56
CA ARG A 88 2.34 7.99 -13.51
C ARG A 88 3.72 8.58 -13.86
N PRO A 89 3.89 9.34 -14.95
CA PRO A 89 5.17 9.97 -15.25
C PRO A 89 5.66 10.90 -14.14
N THR A 90 4.77 11.67 -13.51
CA THR A 90 5.14 12.59 -12.42
C THR A 90 5.54 11.84 -11.15
N MET A 91 4.92 10.70 -10.86
CA MET A 91 5.31 9.84 -9.74
C MET A 91 6.72 9.28 -9.96
N VAL A 92 7.01 8.73 -11.14
CA VAL A 92 8.34 8.18 -11.47
C VAL A 92 9.41 9.27 -11.47
N ALA A 93 9.09 10.46 -11.98
CA ALA A 93 9.97 11.61 -11.96
C ALA A 93 10.09 12.30 -10.58
N ARG A 94 9.26 11.88 -9.60
CA ARG A 94 9.19 12.51 -8.26
C ARG A 94 8.84 13.99 -8.30
N THR A 95 8.01 14.41 -9.26
CA THR A 95 7.62 15.81 -9.48
C THR A 95 6.15 16.08 -9.15
N TYR A 96 5.39 15.06 -8.73
CA TYR A 96 4.02 15.27 -8.26
C TYR A 96 4.00 16.04 -6.93
N GLN A 97 2.90 16.70 -6.66
CA GLN A 97 2.73 17.50 -5.45
C GLN A 97 1.76 16.82 -4.49
N GLY A 98 2.07 16.89 -3.19
CA GLY A 98 1.21 16.38 -2.13
C GLY A 98 1.21 14.86 -2.03
N ALA A 99 0.02 14.26 -1.91
CA ALA A 99 -0.16 12.83 -1.72
C ALA A 99 -1.02 12.21 -2.82
N THR A 100 -0.90 10.89 -3.02
CA THR A 100 -1.71 10.14 -3.97
C THR A 100 -2.40 8.98 -3.27
N CYS A 101 -3.69 8.75 -3.59
CA CYS A 101 -4.33 7.47 -3.31
C CYS A 101 -4.02 6.52 -4.47
N HIS A 102 -3.37 5.41 -4.19
CA HIS A 102 -2.80 4.57 -5.23
C HIS A 102 -3.10 3.10 -4.98
N ALA A 103 -3.68 2.43 -5.97
CA ALA A 103 -3.84 0.98 -5.95
C ALA A 103 -2.51 0.29 -6.24
N ALA A 104 -2.06 -0.56 -5.34
CA ALA A 104 -0.90 -1.42 -5.53
C ALA A 104 -1.32 -2.90 -5.55
N GLY A 105 -0.66 -3.71 -6.39
CA GLY A 105 -0.76 -5.16 -6.27
C GLY A 105 -0.14 -5.62 -4.95
N ALA A 106 -0.75 -6.60 -4.30
CA ALA A 106 -0.14 -7.20 -3.12
C ALA A 106 1.18 -7.86 -3.51
N ARG A 107 2.18 -7.69 -2.69
CA ARG A 107 3.55 -8.19 -2.90
C ARG A 107 4.08 -8.72 -1.59
N ILE A 108 5.07 -9.57 -1.65
CA ILE A 108 5.87 -9.85 -0.46
C ILE A 108 6.53 -8.56 0.03
N VAL A 109 6.71 -8.45 1.33
CA VAL A 109 7.20 -7.20 1.97
C VAL A 109 8.50 -6.70 1.37
N THR A 110 9.43 -7.59 1.09
CA THR A 110 10.74 -7.26 0.48
C THR A 110 10.58 -6.60 -0.89
N VAL A 111 9.80 -7.21 -1.79
CA VAL A 111 9.55 -6.66 -3.13
C VAL A 111 8.79 -5.33 -3.06
N GLY A 112 7.88 -5.21 -2.11
CA GLY A 112 7.17 -3.96 -1.82
C GLY A 112 8.15 -2.85 -1.42
N ALA A 113 9.01 -3.12 -0.45
CA ALA A 113 10.01 -2.18 0.03
C ALA A 113 11.00 -1.78 -1.07
N GLN A 114 11.57 -2.73 -1.79
CA GLN A 114 12.47 -2.46 -2.92
C GLN A 114 11.85 -1.60 -4.02
N THR A 115 10.55 -1.73 -4.23
CA THR A 115 9.87 -1.05 -5.33
C THR A 115 9.39 0.35 -4.94
N LEU A 116 9.09 0.57 -3.66
CA LEU A 116 8.33 1.73 -3.20
C LEU A 116 9.08 2.61 -2.20
N ILE A 117 10.02 2.05 -1.41
CA ILE A 117 10.49 2.73 -0.20
C ILE A 117 12.00 2.95 -0.17
N THR A 118 12.81 2.07 -0.79
CA THR A 118 14.26 2.27 -0.85
C THR A 118 14.63 3.49 -1.69
N GLU A 119 15.80 4.07 -1.43
CA GLU A 119 16.27 5.29 -2.09
C GLU A 119 16.21 5.21 -3.62
N ASN A 120 16.60 4.06 -4.17
CA ASN A 120 16.63 3.81 -5.61
C ASN A 120 15.35 3.18 -6.16
N ALA A 121 14.29 3.07 -5.35
CA ALA A 121 13.03 2.51 -5.80
C ALA A 121 12.40 3.36 -6.90
N ALA A 122 11.93 2.71 -7.97
CA ALA A 122 11.33 3.39 -9.11
C ALA A 122 10.08 4.21 -8.76
N TRP A 123 9.41 3.86 -7.67
CA TRP A 123 8.17 4.49 -7.20
C TRP A 123 8.34 5.15 -5.83
N ASN A 124 9.58 5.41 -5.43
CA ASN A 124 9.84 6.04 -4.14
C ASN A 124 9.16 7.43 -4.10
N ALA A 125 8.37 7.66 -3.06
CA ALA A 125 7.71 8.94 -2.80
C ALA A 125 8.62 9.98 -2.13
N GLY A 126 9.94 9.78 -2.19
CA GLY A 126 10.94 10.74 -1.70
C GLY A 126 11.43 10.50 -0.28
N ALA A 127 11.08 9.38 0.36
CA ALA A 127 11.67 9.00 1.63
C ALA A 127 12.60 7.81 1.44
N SER A 128 13.82 7.97 1.89
CA SER A 128 14.71 6.88 2.21
C SER A 128 15.04 6.97 3.71
N HIS A 129 15.37 5.86 4.32
CA HIS A 129 15.78 5.82 5.71
C HIS A 129 16.99 4.91 5.87
N PRO A 130 18.06 5.32 6.58
CA PRO A 130 19.28 4.55 6.72
C PRO A 130 19.07 3.10 7.18
N TRP A 131 18.09 2.91 8.06
CA TRP A 131 17.68 1.58 8.50
C TRP A 131 17.17 0.68 7.37
N MET A 132 16.42 1.26 6.42
CA MET A 132 15.95 0.53 5.22
C MET A 132 17.11 0.12 4.32
N GLU A 133 18.07 0.99 4.14
CA GLU A 133 19.25 0.73 3.31
C GLU A 133 20.19 -0.33 3.95
N ASP A 134 20.14 -0.49 5.27
CA ASP A 134 20.85 -1.56 5.99
C ASP A 134 20.15 -2.91 5.91
N ILE A 135 18.83 -2.96 6.15
CA ILE A 135 18.11 -4.24 6.25
C ILE A 135 17.94 -4.92 4.89
N MET A 136 17.78 -4.16 3.79
CA MET A 136 17.50 -4.72 2.47
C MET A 136 18.63 -5.62 1.93
N PRO A 137 19.93 -5.27 2.01
CA PRO A 137 21.00 -6.17 1.65
C PRO A 137 21.05 -7.46 2.52
N ARG A 138 20.72 -7.34 3.81
CA ARG A 138 20.67 -8.49 4.73
C ARG A 138 19.58 -9.48 4.31
N ILE A 139 18.39 -8.99 3.98
CA ILE A 139 17.29 -9.80 3.45
C ILE A 139 17.71 -10.48 2.14
N SER A 140 18.32 -9.72 1.22
CA SER A 140 18.77 -10.24 -0.06
C SER A 140 19.86 -11.31 0.05
N ALA A 141 20.66 -11.27 1.10
CA ALA A 141 21.73 -12.23 1.37
C ALA A 141 21.28 -13.44 2.22
N ALA A 142 20.07 -13.39 2.78
CA ALA A 142 19.56 -14.46 3.64
C ALA A 142 19.28 -15.73 2.81
N VAL A 143 19.96 -16.81 3.13
CA VAL A 143 19.82 -18.14 2.49
C VAL A 143 18.97 -19.07 3.34
N ASP A 144 19.05 -18.92 4.66
CA ASP A 144 18.23 -19.70 5.60
C ASP A 144 16.79 -19.17 5.59
N PRO A 145 15.79 -20.01 5.31
CA PRO A 145 14.39 -19.60 5.34
C PRO A 145 13.92 -19.03 6.69
N VAL A 146 14.47 -19.49 7.80
CA VAL A 146 14.13 -18.99 9.14
C VAL A 146 14.65 -17.56 9.34
N ASP A 147 15.88 -17.30 8.92
CA ASP A 147 16.44 -15.96 8.96
C ASP A 147 15.72 -15.00 8.01
N LEU A 148 15.34 -15.47 6.83
CA LEU A 148 14.56 -14.69 5.87
C LEU A 148 13.23 -14.24 6.48
N VAL A 149 12.46 -15.17 7.05
CA VAL A 149 11.18 -14.86 7.71
C VAL A 149 11.37 -13.87 8.86
N ARG A 150 12.42 -14.02 9.65
CA ARG A 150 12.72 -13.10 10.75
C ARG A 150 13.01 -11.70 10.24
N LEU A 151 13.87 -11.56 9.24
CA LEU A 151 14.22 -10.27 8.64
C LEU A 151 13.04 -9.60 7.94
N GLU A 152 12.20 -10.36 7.24
CA GLU A 152 10.98 -9.84 6.62
C GLU A 152 9.95 -9.40 7.66
N SER A 153 9.86 -10.09 8.79
CA SER A 153 9.00 -9.68 9.91
C SER A 153 9.51 -8.40 10.57
N GLU A 154 10.82 -8.28 10.74
CA GLU A 154 11.48 -7.07 11.23
C GLU A 154 11.20 -5.88 10.30
N LEU A 155 11.34 -6.07 8.99
CA LEU A 155 11.03 -5.08 7.98
C LEU A 155 9.55 -4.66 8.02
N GLY A 156 8.64 -5.63 8.06
CA GLY A 156 7.21 -5.38 8.11
C GLY A 156 6.79 -4.59 9.35
N ASN A 157 7.29 -4.98 10.52
CA ASN A 157 7.03 -4.28 11.78
C ASN A 157 7.60 -2.86 11.78
N TRP A 158 8.81 -2.69 11.24
CA TRP A 158 9.40 -1.36 11.13
C TRP A 158 8.59 -0.44 10.22
N LEU A 159 8.18 -0.92 9.04
CA LEU A 159 7.35 -0.16 8.09
C LEU A 159 6.00 0.21 8.69
N PHE A 160 5.36 -0.72 9.41
CA PHE A 160 4.09 -0.48 10.07
C PHE A 160 4.20 0.63 11.14
N ASN A 161 5.25 0.57 11.95
CA ASN A 161 5.43 1.52 13.07
C ASN A 161 5.96 2.90 12.64
N ASN A 162 6.59 3.00 11.48
CA ASN A 162 7.19 4.25 11.03
C ASN A 162 6.42 4.95 9.90
N ALA A 163 5.50 4.31 9.23
CA ALA A 163 4.54 4.86 8.24
C ALA A 163 5.09 6.01 7.37
N LEU A 164 6.33 5.87 6.86
CA LEU A 164 7.11 6.98 6.30
C LEU A 164 6.43 7.67 5.11
N THR A 165 6.09 6.91 4.08
CA THR A 165 5.55 7.48 2.83
C THR A 165 4.41 6.66 2.25
N TYR A 166 4.19 5.46 2.76
CA TYR A 166 3.13 4.59 2.32
C TYR A 166 2.28 4.15 3.50
N ILE A 167 1.00 4.49 3.41
CA ILE A 167 -0.01 4.11 4.39
C ILE A 167 -0.97 3.18 3.66
N GLY A 168 -1.07 1.92 4.11
CA GLY A 168 -2.08 0.99 3.62
C GLY A 168 -3.46 1.43 4.11
N LEU A 169 -4.42 1.50 3.22
CA LEU A 169 -5.79 1.91 3.55
C LEU A 169 -6.71 0.72 3.70
N TYR A 170 -6.77 -0.13 2.70
CA TYR A 170 -7.61 -1.33 2.66
C TYR A 170 -7.19 -2.28 1.54
N SER A 171 -7.50 -3.54 1.69
CA SER A 171 -7.38 -4.54 0.61
C SER A 171 -8.74 -4.83 0.00
N VAL A 172 -8.76 -5.00 -1.30
CA VAL A 172 -9.97 -5.33 -2.06
C VAL A 172 -9.95 -6.82 -2.40
N GLY A 173 -11.04 -7.50 -2.11
CA GLY A 173 -11.24 -8.88 -2.55
C GLY A 173 -11.34 -8.94 -4.07
N ALA A 174 -10.60 -9.87 -4.69
CA ALA A 174 -10.71 -10.12 -6.12
C ALA A 174 -12.00 -10.87 -6.44
N VAL A 175 -12.76 -10.37 -7.42
CA VAL A 175 -13.95 -11.05 -7.95
C VAL A 175 -13.66 -11.43 -9.40
N TRP A 176 -13.75 -12.73 -9.69
CA TRP A 176 -13.53 -13.27 -11.02
C TRP A 176 -14.85 -13.75 -11.61
N PRO A 177 -15.35 -13.11 -12.66
CA PRO A 177 -16.48 -13.65 -13.41
C PRO A 177 -16.04 -14.89 -14.17
N VAL A 178 -16.69 -16.00 -13.91
CA VAL A 178 -16.44 -17.29 -14.58
C VAL A 178 -17.55 -17.50 -15.60
N GLY A 179 -17.16 -17.70 -16.86
CA GLY A 179 -18.10 -17.91 -17.96
C GLY A 179 -18.86 -19.25 -17.83
N PRO A 180 -20.07 -19.38 -18.44
CA PRO A 180 -20.94 -20.53 -18.27
C PRO A 180 -20.37 -21.86 -18.82
N ARG A 181 -19.32 -21.80 -19.63
CA ARG A 181 -18.63 -22.99 -20.16
C ARG A 181 -17.57 -23.57 -19.22
N ILE A 182 -17.31 -22.89 -18.10
CA ILE A 182 -16.35 -23.34 -17.10
C ILE A 182 -17.12 -24.02 -15.99
N GLU A 183 -16.78 -25.26 -15.71
CA GLU A 183 -17.36 -26.04 -14.60
C GLU A 183 -16.64 -25.73 -13.30
N GLU A 184 -15.31 -25.73 -13.33
CA GLU A 184 -14.47 -25.49 -12.16
C GLU A 184 -13.21 -24.75 -12.58
N TRP A 185 -12.81 -23.77 -11.78
CA TRP A 185 -11.52 -23.11 -11.88
C TRP A 185 -10.91 -22.93 -10.50
N LYS A 186 -9.82 -23.65 -10.25
CA LYS A 186 -9.00 -23.51 -9.05
C LYS A 186 -7.90 -22.48 -9.32
N ALA A 187 -8.25 -21.20 -9.21
CA ALA A 187 -7.24 -20.14 -9.26
C ALA A 187 -6.28 -20.31 -8.08
N ASP A 188 -4.98 -20.38 -8.34
CA ASP A 188 -3.99 -20.33 -7.26
C ASP A 188 -3.88 -18.88 -6.76
N ILE A 189 -4.52 -18.63 -5.60
CA ILE A 189 -4.61 -17.31 -4.96
C ILE A 189 -3.33 -16.94 -4.20
N LYS A 190 -2.29 -17.76 -4.24
CA LYS A 190 -1.03 -17.48 -3.54
C LYS A 190 -0.27 -16.29 -4.11
N PHE A 191 -0.58 -15.90 -5.33
CA PHE A 191 -0.03 -14.69 -5.94
C PHE A 191 -1.12 -13.63 -6.01
N THR A 192 -1.03 -12.68 -5.15
CA THR A 192 -1.99 -11.61 -4.92
C THR A 192 -1.94 -10.46 -5.94
N ASP A 193 -1.15 -10.58 -6.99
CA ASP A 193 -1.23 -9.67 -8.14
C ASP A 193 -2.37 -10.13 -9.06
N LEU A 194 -3.40 -9.31 -9.17
CA LEU A 194 -4.57 -9.55 -10.02
C LEU A 194 -4.21 -9.80 -11.51
N ARG A 195 -3.00 -9.49 -11.92
CA ARG A 195 -2.49 -9.68 -13.27
C ARG A 195 -1.82 -11.04 -13.49
N ASN A 196 -1.45 -11.72 -12.39
CA ASN A 196 -0.75 -13.00 -12.41
C ASN A 196 -1.66 -14.09 -11.84
N ILE A 197 -2.78 -14.34 -12.52
CA ILE A 197 -3.64 -15.46 -12.17
C ILE A 197 -3.00 -16.71 -12.74
N ASN A 198 -2.55 -17.56 -11.84
CA ASN A 198 -2.08 -18.89 -12.19
C ASN A 198 -3.24 -19.90 -12.10
N GLY A 199 -3.06 -21.06 -12.66
CA GLY A 199 -4.04 -22.13 -12.59
C GLY A 199 -4.99 -22.19 -13.80
N TYR A 200 -4.66 -21.53 -14.90
CA TYR A 200 -5.40 -21.68 -16.16
C TYR A 200 -5.39 -23.11 -16.66
N GLU A 201 -4.32 -23.83 -16.38
CA GLU A 201 -4.16 -25.26 -16.68
C GLU A 201 -5.11 -26.16 -15.90
N TYR A 202 -5.70 -25.71 -14.82
CA TYR A 202 -6.67 -26.42 -13.99
C TYR A 202 -8.12 -26.04 -14.29
N ILE A 203 -8.37 -25.29 -15.36
CA ILE A 203 -9.73 -24.96 -15.78
C ILE A 203 -10.39 -26.22 -16.35
N LYS A 204 -11.50 -26.60 -15.72
CA LYS A 204 -12.36 -27.66 -16.26
C LYS A 204 -13.49 -27.02 -17.07
N HIS A 205 -13.62 -27.49 -18.30
CA HIS A 205 -14.74 -27.13 -19.17
C HIS A 205 -15.90 -28.09 -18.95
N ARG A 206 -17.12 -27.56 -19.08
CA ARG A 206 -18.34 -28.35 -19.15
C ARG A 206 -18.43 -29.08 -20.47
#